data_787946e5bab47efbc4451a2d0eeabb37
#
_entry.id   787946e5bab47efbc4451a2d0eeabb37
#
_cell.length_a   1.000
_cell.length_b   1.000
_cell.length_c   1.000
_cell.angle_alpha   90.00
_cell.angle_beta   90.00
_cell.angle_gamma   90.00
#
_symmetry.space_group_name_H-M   'P 1'
#
loop_
_entity.id
_entity.type
_entity.pdbx_description
1 polymer ?
#
loop_
_entity_poly.entity_id
_entity_poly.type
_entity_poly.pdbx_seq_one_letter_code
_entity_poly.pdbx_strand_id
1 'polypeptide(L)'
;MKIQEQAPAKINLALNILGRRTDGYHELRMVMQSVSLCDTVTVEETGIGFALLADGFTVPAGKSSLEQQAAEAFFAAVGRPMPPLTVHLEKTTPAYAGLGGGSADVVALLRCLRRRYAPEMPVEQLRAIGLTVGSDMPFCVSGGTALAEGRGERLTALPALPDCWIVLCKPEFGIPTPALFTLADAGTPKNRPDIDGMIRALSAEDLNGVAARLCNVFEEFLPEEYHEVFHIKNRLLELGALNAAMSGSGPTVFGIFREKTAAKAAETALKQCYPQTYLAKPVGELV
;
A
#
# COMPACT_ATOMS: atom_id res chain seq x y z
N MET A 1 -9.85 -27.63 1.80
CA MET A 1 -10.01 -26.78 3.00
C MET A 1 -9.86 -25.33 2.55
N LYS A 2 -10.75 -24.44 3.03
CA LYS A 2 -10.79 -23.03 2.60
C LYS A 2 -10.32 -22.13 3.74
N ILE A 3 -9.36 -21.23 3.47
CA ILE A 3 -8.85 -20.23 4.41
C ILE A 3 -8.93 -18.87 3.73
N GLN A 4 -9.35 -17.85 4.49
CA GLN A 4 -9.52 -16.50 3.99
C GLN A 4 -8.76 -15.49 4.87
N GLU A 5 -8.20 -14.48 4.22
CA GLU A 5 -7.52 -13.32 4.83
C GLU A 5 -7.92 -12.04 4.12
N GLN A 6 -7.94 -10.94 4.90
CA GLN A 6 -8.08 -9.60 4.35
C GLN A 6 -6.71 -9.07 3.90
N ALA A 7 -6.68 -8.34 2.81
CA ALA A 7 -5.50 -7.72 2.22
C ALA A 7 -5.62 -6.18 2.26
N PRO A 8 -5.38 -5.53 3.41
CA PRO A 8 -5.51 -4.09 3.55
C PRO A 8 -4.55 -3.33 2.66
N ALA A 9 -5.06 -2.31 1.99
CA ALA A 9 -4.25 -1.36 1.24
C ALA A 9 -3.39 -0.51 2.19
N LYS A 10 -2.40 0.19 1.61
CA LYS A 10 -1.55 1.14 2.34
C LYS A 10 -1.57 2.51 1.70
N ILE A 11 -1.29 3.53 2.49
CA ILE A 11 -0.94 4.87 2.04
C ILE A 11 0.44 5.27 2.57
N ASN A 12 1.06 6.27 1.96
CA ASN A 12 2.28 6.89 2.45
C ASN A 12 1.91 8.26 3.04
N LEU A 13 1.92 8.40 4.37
CA LEU A 13 1.69 9.68 5.06
C LEU A 13 2.80 10.68 4.74
N ALA A 14 4.03 10.19 4.63
CA ALA A 14 5.18 10.94 4.12
C ALA A 14 6.04 10.02 3.26
N LEU A 15 6.59 10.54 2.15
CA LEU A 15 7.50 9.81 1.27
C LEU A 15 8.62 10.73 0.82
N ASN A 16 9.86 10.35 1.14
CA ASN A 16 11.09 11.00 0.71
C ASN A 16 11.97 10.05 -0.09
N ILE A 17 12.61 10.57 -1.15
CA ILE A 17 13.64 9.89 -1.91
C ILE A 17 14.97 10.54 -1.51
N LEU A 18 15.86 9.76 -0.88
CA LEU A 18 17.14 10.25 -0.38
C LEU A 18 18.26 10.21 -1.44
N GLY A 19 18.10 9.35 -2.44
CA GLY A 19 19.04 9.21 -3.54
C GLY A 19 18.98 7.86 -4.21
N ARG A 20 19.80 7.67 -5.23
CA ARG A 20 19.93 6.41 -5.96
C ARG A 20 21.00 5.53 -5.33
N ARG A 21 20.71 4.25 -5.19
CA ARG A 21 21.60 3.23 -4.63
C ARG A 21 22.46 2.58 -5.73
N THR A 22 23.54 1.94 -5.33
CA THR A 22 24.42 1.20 -6.24
C THR A 22 23.78 -0.06 -6.83
N ASP A 23 22.72 -0.58 -6.18
CA ASP A 23 21.93 -1.73 -6.66
C ASP A 23 20.85 -1.34 -7.69
N GLY A 24 20.80 -0.04 -8.08
CA GLY A 24 19.85 0.49 -9.07
C GLY A 24 18.51 0.91 -8.48
N TYR A 25 18.22 0.61 -7.21
CA TYR A 25 17.05 1.09 -6.48
C TYR A 25 17.28 2.48 -5.89
N HIS A 26 16.26 3.01 -5.19
CA HIS A 26 16.33 4.27 -4.47
C HIS A 26 16.36 4.04 -2.96
N GLU A 27 17.14 4.85 -2.26
CA GLU A 27 17.07 4.94 -0.81
C GLU A 27 15.88 5.82 -0.45
N LEU A 28 14.92 5.23 0.25
CA LEU A 28 13.65 5.86 0.64
C LEU A 28 13.61 6.06 2.14
N ARG A 29 12.83 7.05 2.58
CA ARG A 29 12.42 7.21 3.96
C ARG A 29 10.97 7.62 3.97
N MET A 30 10.09 6.79 4.54
CA MET A 30 8.64 6.93 4.41
C MET A 30 7.96 6.63 5.74
N VAL A 31 6.81 7.30 5.99
CA VAL A 31 5.85 6.84 7.00
C VAL A 31 4.67 6.23 6.27
N MET A 32 4.45 4.94 6.50
CA MET A 32 3.41 4.15 5.87
C MET A 32 2.28 3.85 6.86
N GLN A 33 1.05 3.75 6.35
CA GLN A 33 -0.15 3.44 7.11
C GLN A 33 -1.04 2.46 6.36
N SER A 34 -1.45 1.37 7.02
CA SER A 34 -2.49 0.47 6.51
C SER A 34 -3.87 1.10 6.64
N VAL A 35 -4.74 0.87 5.66
CA VAL A 35 -6.11 1.42 5.63
C VAL A 35 -7.14 0.32 5.42
N SER A 36 -8.39 0.56 5.85
CA SER A 36 -9.46 -0.42 5.82
C SER A 36 -10.03 -0.73 4.43
N LEU A 37 -9.61 -0.02 3.36
CA LEU A 37 -9.84 -0.49 2.00
C LEU A 37 -9.03 -1.76 1.80
N CYS A 38 -9.68 -2.88 1.51
CA CYS A 38 -9.01 -4.17 1.43
C CYS A 38 -9.62 -5.07 0.37
N ASP A 39 -8.79 -5.93 -0.17
CA ASP A 39 -9.18 -7.08 -0.97
C ASP A 39 -9.38 -8.28 -0.06
N THR A 40 -9.98 -9.34 -0.59
CA THR A 40 -10.14 -10.61 0.11
C THR A 40 -9.42 -11.71 -0.64
N VAL A 41 -8.54 -12.42 0.05
CA VAL A 41 -7.78 -13.55 -0.51
C VAL A 41 -8.28 -14.84 0.12
N THR A 42 -8.76 -15.75 -0.72
CA THR A 42 -9.18 -17.08 -0.30
C THR A 42 -8.27 -18.14 -0.90
N VAL A 43 -7.76 -19.04 -0.08
CA VAL A 43 -6.87 -20.14 -0.49
C VAL A 43 -7.56 -21.46 -0.25
N GLU A 44 -7.61 -22.29 -1.29
CA GLU A 44 -8.15 -23.64 -1.25
C GLU A 44 -7.08 -24.65 -1.72
N GLU A 45 -7.00 -25.76 -1.00
CA GLU A 45 -6.15 -26.91 -1.41
C GLU A 45 -6.99 -27.81 -2.33
N THR A 46 -7.03 -27.46 -3.60
CA THR A 46 -7.83 -28.13 -4.63
C THR A 46 -7.17 -28.02 -5.99
N GLY A 47 -7.60 -28.85 -6.93
CA GLY A 47 -7.17 -28.78 -8.33
C GLY A 47 -5.84 -29.48 -8.62
N ILE A 48 -5.12 -28.96 -9.61
CA ILE A 48 -3.80 -29.46 -10.08
C ILE A 48 -2.87 -28.24 -10.19
N GLY A 49 -1.72 -28.27 -9.50
CA GLY A 49 -0.75 -27.19 -9.54
C GLY A 49 -1.23 -25.93 -8.84
N PHE A 50 -0.89 -24.75 -9.37
CA PHE A 50 -1.30 -23.45 -8.84
C PHE A 50 -2.28 -22.76 -9.79
N ALA A 51 -3.43 -22.34 -9.27
CA ALA A 51 -4.43 -21.58 -10.02
C ALA A 51 -4.73 -20.25 -9.29
N LEU A 52 -4.75 -19.15 -10.05
CA LEU A 52 -5.14 -17.83 -9.59
C LEU A 52 -6.44 -17.42 -10.30
N LEU A 53 -7.47 -17.14 -9.53
CA LEU A 53 -8.78 -16.69 -9.99
C LEU A 53 -9.03 -15.29 -9.44
N ALA A 54 -9.09 -14.31 -10.34
CA ALA A 54 -9.37 -12.92 -10.00
C ALA A 54 -10.19 -12.29 -11.13
N ASP A 55 -11.27 -11.63 -10.77
CA ASP A 55 -12.12 -10.94 -11.74
C ASP A 55 -11.34 -9.81 -12.44
N GLY A 56 -11.35 -9.85 -13.78
CA GLY A 56 -10.68 -8.85 -14.62
C GLY A 56 -9.14 -8.95 -14.65
N PHE A 57 -8.55 -9.99 -14.05
CA PHE A 57 -7.10 -10.20 -14.09
C PHE A 57 -6.75 -11.51 -14.81
N THR A 58 -5.79 -11.43 -15.73
CA THR A 58 -5.25 -12.60 -16.43
C THR A 58 -3.73 -12.59 -16.31
N VAL A 59 -3.16 -13.70 -15.83
CA VAL A 59 -1.71 -13.88 -15.83
C VAL A 59 -1.22 -14.02 -17.28
N PRO A 60 -0.24 -13.23 -17.73
CA PRO A 60 0.30 -13.37 -19.09
C PRO A 60 0.85 -14.77 -19.34
N ALA A 61 0.62 -15.30 -20.54
CA ALA A 61 1.11 -16.62 -20.92
C ALA A 61 2.62 -16.76 -20.72
N GLY A 62 3.04 -17.86 -20.10
CA GLY A 62 4.45 -18.16 -19.84
C GLY A 62 5.08 -17.39 -18.66
N LYS A 63 4.30 -16.67 -17.87
CA LYS A 63 4.74 -16.01 -16.62
C LYS A 63 3.98 -16.56 -15.42
N SER A 64 4.68 -16.73 -14.29
CA SER A 64 4.02 -16.98 -13.00
C SER A 64 3.56 -15.65 -12.40
N SER A 65 2.42 -15.67 -11.69
CA SER A 65 1.96 -14.52 -10.93
C SER A 65 2.86 -14.26 -9.70
N LEU A 66 2.75 -13.09 -9.10
CA LEU A 66 3.46 -12.78 -7.84
C LEU A 66 2.99 -13.71 -6.70
N GLU A 67 1.71 -14.06 -6.68
CA GLU A 67 1.12 -15.00 -5.74
C GLU A 67 1.72 -16.39 -5.87
N GLN A 68 1.91 -16.88 -7.10
CA GLN A 68 2.56 -18.17 -7.36
C GLN A 68 4.03 -18.14 -6.89
N GLN A 69 4.78 -17.10 -7.26
CA GLN A 69 6.17 -16.94 -6.84
C GLN A 69 6.30 -16.92 -5.30
N ALA A 70 5.40 -16.22 -4.62
CA ALA A 70 5.38 -16.16 -3.16
C ALA A 70 5.03 -17.50 -2.52
N ALA A 71 4.07 -18.25 -3.09
CA ALA A 71 3.72 -19.58 -2.61
C ALA A 71 4.91 -20.55 -2.78
N GLU A 72 5.57 -20.54 -3.93
CA GLU A 72 6.77 -21.35 -4.20
C GLU A 72 7.89 -21.00 -3.20
N ALA A 73 8.16 -19.71 -2.97
CA ALA A 73 9.16 -19.26 -1.99
C ALA A 73 8.81 -19.70 -0.57
N PHE A 74 7.52 -19.63 -0.19
CA PHE A 74 7.05 -20.08 1.12
C PHE A 74 7.30 -21.59 1.31
N PHE A 75 6.87 -22.43 0.37
CA PHE A 75 7.04 -23.88 0.47
C PHE A 75 8.50 -24.31 0.41
N ALA A 76 9.34 -23.62 -0.36
CA ALA A 76 10.79 -23.81 -0.32
C ALA A 76 11.38 -23.49 1.07
N ALA A 77 10.94 -22.39 1.70
CA ALA A 77 11.43 -21.99 3.03
C ALA A 77 11.00 -22.96 4.14
N VAL A 78 9.83 -23.62 4.01
CA VAL A 78 9.40 -24.64 4.99
C VAL A 78 9.87 -26.04 4.66
N GLY A 79 10.61 -26.24 3.55
CA GLY A 79 11.18 -27.53 3.15
C GLY A 79 10.12 -28.58 2.79
N ARG A 80 8.99 -28.15 2.21
CA ARG A 80 7.86 -29.03 1.85
C ARG A 80 7.47 -28.83 0.38
N PRO A 81 7.01 -29.86 -0.33
CA PRO A 81 6.44 -29.69 -1.65
C PRO A 81 5.15 -28.85 -1.55
N MET A 82 4.97 -27.92 -2.51
CA MET A 82 3.75 -27.16 -2.62
C MET A 82 2.59 -28.07 -3.07
N PRO A 83 1.50 -28.17 -2.29
CA PRO A 83 0.31 -28.89 -2.72
C PRO A 83 -0.40 -28.14 -3.85
N PRO A 84 -1.36 -28.74 -4.53
CA PRO A 84 -2.25 -28.03 -5.43
C PRO A 84 -3.01 -26.93 -4.70
N LEU A 85 -2.90 -25.68 -5.18
CA LEU A 85 -3.54 -24.51 -4.57
C LEU A 85 -4.39 -23.77 -5.59
N THR A 86 -5.59 -23.39 -5.19
CA THR A 86 -6.41 -22.41 -5.89
C THR A 86 -6.55 -21.16 -5.02
N VAL A 87 -6.15 -20.04 -5.57
CA VAL A 87 -6.22 -18.72 -4.90
C VAL A 87 -7.29 -17.89 -5.59
N HIS A 88 -8.27 -17.42 -4.82
CA HIS A 88 -9.32 -16.52 -5.28
C HIS A 88 -9.06 -15.12 -4.73
N LEU A 89 -9.04 -14.11 -5.60
CA LEU A 89 -8.91 -12.71 -5.25
C LEU A 89 -10.22 -11.97 -5.52
N GLU A 90 -10.85 -11.47 -4.46
CA GLU A 90 -11.97 -10.53 -4.57
C GLU A 90 -11.39 -9.10 -4.44
N LYS A 91 -11.32 -8.39 -5.58
CA LYS A 91 -10.62 -7.10 -5.69
C LYS A 91 -11.55 -5.92 -5.43
N THR A 92 -11.17 -5.08 -4.47
CA THR A 92 -11.77 -3.78 -4.17
C THR A 92 -10.74 -2.67 -4.35
N THR A 93 -9.47 -2.95 -4.01
CA THR A 93 -8.36 -1.99 -4.16
C THR A 93 -8.04 -1.80 -5.64
N PRO A 94 -8.07 -0.56 -6.15
CA PRO A 94 -7.79 -0.30 -7.57
C PRO A 94 -6.35 -0.68 -7.95
N ALA A 95 -6.20 -1.19 -9.17
CA ALA A 95 -4.88 -1.48 -9.72
C ALA A 95 -4.13 -0.19 -10.09
N TYR A 96 -2.77 -0.25 -10.05
CA TYR A 96 -1.88 0.87 -10.41
C TYR A 96 -2.22 2.17 -9.68
N ALA A 97 -2.53 2.06 -8.40
CA ALA A 97 -3.09 3.13 -7.58
C ALA A 97 -2.13 3.75 -6.56
N GLY A 98 -0.91 3.23 -6.39
CA GLY A 98 -0.02 3.64 -5.30
C GLY A 98 -0.45 3.13 -3.91
N LEU A 99 -1.42 2.21 -3.86
CA LEU A 99 -2.04 1.69 -2.64
C LEU A 99 -1.49 0.33 -2.18
N GLY A 100 -0.54 -0.26 -2.89
CA GLY A 100 0.09 -1.53 -2.52
C GLY A 100 -0.83 -2.76 -2.60
N GLY A 101 -1.98 -2.68 -3.31
CA GLY A 101 -2.98 -3.75 -3.34
C GLY A 101 -2.42 -5.11 -3.74
N GLY A 102 -1.65 -5.21 -4.85
CA GLY A 102 -1.04 -6.48 -5.26
C GLY A 102 -0.06 -7.05 -4.22
N SER A 103 0.71 -6.19 -3.54
CA SER A 103 1.59 -6.64 -2.45
C SER A 103 0.79 -7.12 -1.24
N ALA A 104 -0.34 -6.48 -0.94
CA ALA A 104 -1.24 -6.89 0.13
C ALA A 104 -1.89 -8.24 -0.16
N ASP A 105 -2.30 -8.50 -1.42
CA ASP A 105 -2.87 -9.78 -1.85
C ASP A 105 -1.87 -10.92 -1.66
N VAL A 106 -0.65 -10.75 -2.15
CA VAL A 106 0.44 -11.73 -1.96
C VAL A 106 0.69 -12.01 -0.50
N VAL A 107 0.71 -10.98 0.33
CA VAL A 107 0.95 -11.15 1.78
C VAL A 107 -0.24 -11.82 2.47
N ALA A 108 -1.48 -11.53 2.08
CA ALA A 108 -2.64 -12.23 2.60
C ALA A 108 -2.58 -13.73 2.25
N LEU A 109 -2.16 -14.08 1.04
CA LEU A 109 -1.84 -15.47 0.68
C LEU A 109 -0.77 -16.05 1.62
N LEU A 110 0.36 -15.37 1.82
CA LEU A 110 1.44 -15.83 2.70
C LEU A 110 0.95 -16.03 4.14
N ARG A 111 0.07 -15.17 4.68
CA ARG A 111 -0.56 -15.35 6.00
C ARG A 111 -1.48 -16.58 6.03
N CYS A 112 -2.26 -16.83 4.97
CA CYS A 112 -3.04 -18.07 4.84
C CYS A 112 -2.15 -19.30 4.89
N LEU A 113 -1.05 -19.31 4.12
CA LEU A 113 -0.11 -20.42 4.05
C LEU A 113 0.60 -20.64 5.39
N ARG A 114 1.09 -19.56 6.05
CA ARG A 114 1.69 -19.61 7.39
C ARG A 114 0.73 -20.25 8.39
N ARG A 115 -0.51 -19.74 8.48
CA ARG A 115 -1.51 -20.25 9.41
C ARG A 115 -1.79 -21.74 9.19
N ARG A 116 -1.71 -22.20 7.97
CA ARG A 116 -2.05 -23.58 7.60
C ARG A 116 -0.88 -24.56 7.72
N TYR A 117 0.30 -24.16 7.27
CA TYR A 117 1.42 -25.08 7.05
C TYR A 117 2.62 -24.83 7.96
N ALA A 118 2.73 -23.65 8.56
CA ALA A 118 3.84 -23.27 9.43
C ALA A 118 3.41 -22.23 10.48
N PRO A 119 2.44 -22.54 11.37
CA PRO A 119 1.92 -21.57 12.34
C PRO A 119 3.00 -20.98 13.25
N GLU A 120 4.06 -21.74 13.51
CA GLU A 120 5.20 -21.34 14.34
C GLU A 120 6.25 -20.49 13.59
N MET A 121 6.07 -20.27 12.28
CA MET A 121 7.03 -19.46 11.51
C MET A 121 7.09 -18.04 12.06
N PRO A 122 8.28 -17.51 12.42
CA PRO A 122 8.42 -16.13 12.85
C PRO A 122 7.97 -15.13 11.77
N VAL A 123 7.41 -14.00 12.20
CA VAL A 123 6.95 -12.94 11.31
C VAL A 123 8.08 -12.40 10.45
N GLU A 124 9.29 -12.31 11.00
CA GLU A 124 10.50 -11.89 10.29
C GLU A 124 10.83 -12.80 9.10
N GLN A 125 10.62 -14.10 9.25
CA GLN A 125 10.81 -15.04 8.14
C GLN A 125 9.74 -14.85 7.06
N LEU A 126 8.49 -14.57 7.45
CA LEU A 126 7.43 -14.26 6.49
C LEU A 126 7.72 -12.95 5.74
N ARG A 127 8.24 -11.91 6.44
CA ARG A 127 8.73 -10.67 5.82
C ARG A 127 9.84 -10.92 4.82
N ALA A 128 10.82 -11.78 5.18
CA ALA A 128 11.93 -12.14 4.31
C ALA A 128 11.44 -12.85 3.02
N ILE A 129 10.47 -13.76 3.14
CA ILE A 129 9.84 -14.41 2.00
C ILE A 129 9.15 -13.34 1.11
N GLY A 130 8.34 -12.48 1.69
CA GLY A 130 7.67 -11.41 0.95
C GLY A 130 8.65 -10.50 0.21
N LEU A 131 9.77 -10.13 0.86
CA LEU A 131 10.80 -9.28 0.27
C LEU A 131 11.43 -9.86 -1.00
N THR A 132 11.49 -11.18 -1.15
CA THR A 132 12.00 -11.82 -2.39
C THR A 132 11.10 -11.54 -3.60
N VAL A 133 9.84 -11.17 -3.37
CA VAL A 133 8.83 -10.94 -4.40
C VAL A 133 8.56 -9.44 -4.62
N GLY A 134 8.59 -8.62 -3.54
CA GLY A 134 8.38 -7.19 -3.69
C GLY A 134 8.71 -6.35 -2.45
N SER A 135 9.12 -5.09 -2.67
CA SER A 135 9.62 -4.20 -1.62
C SER A 135 8.56 -3.75 -0.60
N ASP A 136 7.30 -3.61 -1.00
CA ASP A 136 6.21 -3.20 -0.10
C ASP A 136 5.68 -4.37 0.77
N MET A 137 6.03 -5.61 0.43
CA MET A 137 5.48 -6.80 1.09
C MET A 137 5.85 -6.90 2.58
N PRO A 138 7.08 -6.58 3.02
CA PRO A 138 7.40 -6.58 4.45
C PRO A 138 6.47 -5.70 5.27
N PHE A 139 6.09 -4.51 4.76
CA PHE A 139 5.12 -3.64 5.41
C PHE A 139 3.72 -4.28 5.44
N CYS A 140 3.26 -4.84 4.32
CA CYS A 140 1.96 -5.51 4.25
C CYS A 140 1.86 -6.72 5.20
N VAL A 141 2.98 -7.38 5.54
CA VAL A 141 2.99 -8.45 6.56
C VAL A 141 2.61 -7.90 7.93
N SER A 142 3.17 -6.77 8.32
CA SER A 142 2.99 -6.20 9.65
C SER A 142 1.76 -5.32 9.76
N GLY A 143 1.47 -4.55 8.72
CA GLY A 143 0.42 -3.53 8.77
C GLY A 143 0.74 -2.39 9.73
N GLY A 144 -0.31 -1.71 10.19
CA GLY A 144 -0.22 -0.61 11.15
C GLY A 144 0.39 0.66 10.58
N THR A 145 1.11 1.38 11.44
CA THR A 145 1.91 2.57 11.09
C THR A 145 3.38 2.24 11.25
N ALA A 146 4.20 2.49 10.23
CA ALA A 146 5.63 2.20 10.30
C ALA A 146 6.49 3.24 9.56
N LEU A 147 7.68 3.48 10.08
CA LEU A 147 8.78 4.07 9.34
C LEU A 147 9.38 2.98 8.45
N ALA A 148 9.43 3.24 7.15
CA ALA A 148 10.04 2.36 6.17
C ALA A 148 11.25 3.06 5.54
N GLU A 149 12.40 2.41 5.58
CA GLU A 149 13.68 2.89 5.06
C GLU A 149 14.29 1.87 4.09
N GLY A 150 15.42 2.22 3.47
CA GLY A 150 16.01 1.39 2.42
C GLY A 150 15.19 1.50 1.13
N ARG A 151 14.81 0.37 0.55
CA ARG A 151 13.85 0.29 -0.57
C ARG A 151 12.39 0.25 -0.08
N GLY A 152 12.18 0.34 1.27
CA GLY A 152 10.93 0.14 1.97
C GLY A 152 10.91 -1.12 2.86
N GLU A 153 12.01 -1.89 2.90
CA GLU A 153 12.12 -3.16 3.60
C GLU A 153 12.53 -3.03 5.08
N ARG A 154 13.25 -1.96 5.44
CA ARG A 154 13.66 -1.73 6.83
C ARG A 154 12.54 -1.02 7.58
N LEU A 155 11.85 -1.75 8.41
CA LEU A 155 10.65 -1.29 9.10
C LEU A 155 10.92 -1.06 10.58
N THR A 156 10.45 0.09 11.07
CA THR A 156 10.34 0.41 12.49
C THR A 156 8.88 0.73 12.79
N ALA A 157 8.25 -0.03 13.68
CA ALA A 157 6.88 0.22 14.11
C ALA A 157 6.78 1.61 14.74
N LEU A 158 5.72 2.34 14.43
CA LEU A 158 5.41 3.66 14.97
C LEU A 158 4.10 3.60 15.76
N PRO A 159 3.86 4.58 16.66
CA PRO A 159 2.55 4.75 17.27
C PRO A 159 1.45 4.83 16.21
N ALA A 160 0.28 4.29 16.54
CA ALA A 160 -0.85 4.25 15.62
C ALA A 160 -1.26 5.67 15.18
N LEU A 161 -1.69 5.80 13.92
CA LEU A 161 -2.33 7.03 13.46
C LEU A 161 -3.57 7.29 14.33
N PRO A 162 -3.73 8.51 14.91
CA PRO A 162 -4.91 8.86 15.71
C PRO A 162 -6.22 8.62 14.95
N ASP A 163 -7.31 8.35 15.68
CA ASP A 163 -8.61 8.05 15.04
C ASP A 163 -9.02 9.18 14.11
N CYS A 164 -9.26 8.80 12.86
CA CYS A 164 -9.62 9.70 11.78
C CYS A 164 -10.34 8.93 10.67
N TRP A 165 -10.84 9.67 9.70
CA TRP A 165 -11.40 9.13 8.47
C TRP A 165 -10.50 9.50 7.30
N ILE A 166 -10.40 8.60 6.34
CA ILE A 166 -9.55 8.76 5.16
C ILE A 166 -10.42 8.61 3.94
N VAL A 167 -10.42 9.62 3.06
CA VAL A 167 -11.04 9.50 1.74
C VAL A 167 -9.93 9.27 0.74
N LEU A 168 -10.04 8.16 0.00
CA LEU A 168 -9.11 7.76 -1.07
C LEU A 168 -9.81 8.05 -2.39
N CYS A 169 -9.18 8.79 -3.29
CA CYS A 169 -9.73 9.12 -4.58
C CYS A 169 -8.71 8.84 -5.68
N LYS A 170 -9.02 7.93 -6.61
CA LYS A 170 -8.15 7.56 -7.72
C LYS A 170 -8.76 8.05 -9.04
N PRO A 171 -8.05 8.88 -9.82
CA PRO A 171 -8.44 9.19 -11.20
C PRO A 171 -8.34 7.95 -12.10
N GLU A 172 -8.89 8.01 -13.30
CA GLU A 172 -9.01 6.85 -14.20
C GLU A 172 -7.67 6.33 -14.76
N PHE A 173 -6.65 7.17 -14.78
CA PHE A 173 -5.32 6.78 -15.25
C PHE A 173 -4.48 6.07 -14.17
N GLY A 174 -3.40 5.44 -14.59
CA GLY A 174 -2.34 4.91 -13.73
C GLY A 174 -1.01 5.61 -14.03
N ILE A 175 -0.12 5.68 -13.05
CA ILE A 175 1.22 6.23 -13.23
C ILE A 175 2.25 5.08 -13.11
N PRO A 176 3.06 4.85 -14.15
CA PRO A 176 4.12 3.84 -14.08
C PRO A 176 5.18 4.24 -13.06
N THR A 177 5.32 3.49 -11.97
CA THR A 177 6.30 3.77 -10.90
C THR A 177 7.73 4.01 -11.40
N PRO A 178 8.28 3.20 -12.35
CA PRO A 178 9.63 3.45 -12.86
C PRO A 178 9.79 4.80 -13.56
N ALA A 179 8.75 5.28 -14.24
CA ALA A 179 8.78 6.59 -14.91
C ALA A 179 8.93 7.74 -13.91
N LEU A 180 8.19 7.69 -12.78
CA LEU A 180 8.32 8.71 -11.73
C LEU A 180 9.69 8.71 -11.06
N PHE A 181 10.28 7.55 -10.81
CA PHE A 181 11.65 7.50 -10.30
C PHE A 181 12.66 8.12 -11.28
N THR A 182 12.48 7.87 -12.58
CA THR A 182 13.33 8.50 -13.62
C THR A 182 13.20 10.02 -13.61
N LEU A 183 11.99 10.55 -13.44
CA LEU A 183 11.77 12.00 -13.33
C LEU A 183 12.37 12.56 -12.03
N ALA A 184 12.25 11.86 -10.92
CA ALA A 184 12.85 12.25 -9.64
C ALA A 184 14.39 12.24 -9.69
N ASP A 185 15.00 11.33 -10.45
CA ASP A 185 16.46 11.29 -10.67
C ASP A 185 16.98 12.50 -11.47
N ALA A 186 16.14 13.07 -12.33
CA ALA A 186 16.50 14.22 -13.16
C ALA A 186 16.36 15.58 -12.43
N GLY A 187 15.78 15.59 -11.21
CA GLY A 187 15.49 16.81 -10.47
C GLY A 187 15.96 16.75 -9.02
N THR A 188 15.81 17.89 -8.34
CA THR A 188 16.00 17.99 -6.87
C THR A 188 14.70 18.51 -6.27
N PRO A 189 14.08 17.80 -5.33
CA PRO A 189 12.84 18.27 -4.72
C PRO A 189 13.09 19.55 -3.91
N LYS A 190 12.20 20.52 -4.05
CA LYS A 190 12.23 21.80 -3.32
C LYS A 190 11.77 21.61 -1.89
N ASN A 191 10.76 20.75 -1.69
CA ASN A 191 10.18 20.47 -0.38
C ASN A 191 10.45 19.00 -0.01
N ARG A 192 10.94 18.80 1.20
CA ARG A 192 11.15 17.47 1.75
C ARG A 192 10.25 17.24 2.94
N PRO A 193 9.69 16.04 3.12
CA PRO A 193 8.84 15.72 4.26
C PRO A 193 9.60 15.82 5.58
N ASP A 194 8.98 16.46 6.59
CA ASP A 194 9.43 16.45 7.99
C ASP A 194 9.02 15.12 8.65
N ILE A 195 9.75 14.06 8.32
CA ILE A 195 9.46 12.70 8.82
C ILE A 195 9.64 12.62 10.34
N ASP A 196 10.69 13.27 10.89
CA ASP A 196 10.93 13.25 12.32
C ASP A 196 9.84 14.03 13.08
N GLY A 197 9.35 15.14 12.51
CA GLY A 197 8.20 15.85 13.03
C GLY A 197 6.91 15.04 12.96
N MET A 198 6.71 14.26 11.90
CA MET A 198 5.57 13.36 11.76
C MET A 198 5.61 12.26 12.84
N ILE A 199 6.78 11.65 13.08
CA ILE A 199 6.96 10.66 14.15
C ILE A 199 6.64 11.26 15.53
N ARG A 200 7.11 12.50 15.80
CA ARG A 200 6.76 13.21 17.05
C ARG A 200 5.26 13.47 17.16
N ALA A 201 4.60 13.86 16.05
CA ALA A 201 3.15 14.10 16.04
C ALA A 201 2.35 12.81 16.29
N LEU A 202 2.77 11.68 15.69
CA LEU A 202 2.20 10.36 15.98
C LEU A 202 2.36 9.99 17.46
N SER A 203 3.56 10.19 18.02
CA SER A 203 3.85 9.89 19.43
C SER A 203 3.06 10.77 20.42
N ALA A 204 2.68 11.96 19.98
CA ALA A 204 1.86 12.90 20.75
C ALA A 204 0.35 12.74 20.49
N GLU A 205 -0.06 11.77 19.68
CA GLU A 205 -1.45 11.58 19.22
C GLU A 205 -2.05 12.86 18.58
N ASP A 206 -1.19 13.70 17.97
CA ASP A 206 -1.57 14.96 17.35
C ASP A 206 -1.96 14.76 15.87
N LEU A 207 -3.25 14.51 15.63
CA LEU A 207 -3.76 14.35 14.26
C LEU A 207 -3.52 15.60 13.38
N ASN A 208 -3.61 16.81 13.93
CA ASN A 208 -3.35 18.04 13.17
C ASN A 208 -1.87 18.13 12.79
N GLY A 209 -0.98 17.79 13.72
CA GLY A 209 0.45 17.73 13.49
C GLY A 209 0.83 16.69 12.43
N VAL A 210 0.18 15.53 12.40
CA VAL A 210 0.35 14.52 11.35
C VAL A 210 -0.16 15.06 10.00
N ALA A 211 -1.38 15.57 9.96
CA ALA A 211 -1.98 16.10 8.74
C ALA A 211 -1.15 17.24 8.14
N ALA A 212 -0.65 18.18 8.95
CA ALA A 212 0.19 19.28 8.50
C ALA A 212 1.51 18.83 7.84
N ARG A 213 1.94 17.60 8.09
CA ARG A 213 3.20 17.02 7.57
C ARG A 213 3.01 16.01 6.44
N LEU A 214 1.78 15.83 5.94
CA LEU A 214 1.56 15.02 4.74
C LEU A 214 2.39 15.59 3.59
N CYS A 215 3.27 14.77 3.01
CA CYS A 215 4.16 15.21 1.94
C CYS A 215 4.66 14.00 1.15
N ASN A 216 4.56 14.09 -0.16
CA ASN A 216 5.09 13.08 -1.07
C ASN A 216 5.95 13.77 -2.13
N VAL A 217 7.26 13.52 -2.12
CA VAL A 217 8.20 14.18 -3.05
C VAL A 217 7.89 13.89 -4.51
N PHE A 218 7.22 12.80 -4.85
CA PHE A 218 6.82 12.53 -6.23
C PHE A 218 5.86 13.57 -6.79
N GLU A 219 5.07 14.25 -5.94
CA GLU A 219 4.16 15.30 -6.40
C GLU A 219 4.89 16.43 -7.14
N GLU A 220 6.15 16.72 -6.76
CA GLU A 220 6.94 17.77 -7.41
C GLU A 220 7.45 17.41 -8.82
N PHE A 221 7.41 16.14 -9.17
CA PHE A 221 7.90 15.60 -10.44
C PHE A 221 6.78 15.15 -11.38
N LEU A 222 5.51 15.38 -11.01
CA LEU A 222 4.38 15.00 -11.84
C LEU A 222 4.33 15.85 -13.12
N PRO A 223 4.37 15.24 -14.32
CA PRO A 223 4.07 15.92 -15.58
C PRO A 223 2.67 16.52 -15.61
N GLU A 224 2.46 17.48 -16.49
CA GLU A 224 1.18 18.20 -16.65
C GLU A 224 -0.01 17.25 -16.90
N GLU A 225 0.21 16.16 -17.62
CA GLU A 225 -0.80 15.14 -17.91
C GLU A 225 -1.36 14.45 -16.65
N TYR A 226 -0.67 14.55 -15.51
CA TYR A 226 -1.09 13.99 -14.21
C TYR A 226 -1.57 15.06 -13.23
N HIS A 227 -1.75 16.30 -13.64
CA HIS A 227 -2.15 17.40 -12.76
C HIS A 227 -3.54 17.22 -12.15
N GLU A 228 -4.34 16.28 -12.65
CA GLU A 228 -5.60 15.88 -12.01
C GLU A 228 -5.40 15.44 -10.54
N VAL A 229 -4.23 14.93 -10.19
CA VAL A 229 -3.83 14.66 -8.81
C VAL A 229 -3.96 15.91 -7.93
N PHE A 230 -3.54 17.07 -8.42
CA PHE A 230 -3.64 18.35 -7.68
C PHE A 230 -5.07 18.86 -7.61
N HIS A 231 -5.88 18.64 -8.65
CA HIS A 231 -7.31 18.97 -8.63
C HIS A 231 -8.05 18.17 -7.56
N ILE A 232 -7.82 16.86 -7.49
CA ILE A 232 -8.39 16.00 -6.44
C ILE A 232 -7.91 16.44 -5.06
N LYS A 233 -6.62 16.75 -4.90
CA LYS A 233 -6.03 17.24 -3.63
C LYS A 233 -6.73 18.52 -3.16
N ASN A 234 -6.85 19.52 -4.02
CA ASN A 234 -7.53 20.77 -3.72
C ASN A 234 -9.00 20.54 -3.39
N ARG A 235 -9.67 19.67 -4.14
CA ARG A 235 -11.07 19.34 -3.88
C ARG A 235 -11.29 18.67 -2.52
N LEU A 236 -10.38 17.77 -2.09
CA LEU A 236 -10.43 17.19 -0.75
C LEU A 236 -10.29 18.26 0.34
N LEU A 237 -9.40 19.25 0.15
CA LEU A 237 -9.23 20.37 1.09
C LEU A 237 -10.50 21.23 1.17
N GLU A 238 -11.09 21.60 0.03
CA GLU A 238 -12.36 22.34 -0.04
C GLU A 238 -13.51 21.61 0.66
N LEU A 239 -13.49 20.28 0.64
CA LEU A 239 -14.48 19.41 1.27
C LEU A 239 -14.19 19.16 2.76
N GLY A 240 -13.19 19.81 3.33
CA GLY A 240 -12.91 19.82 4.76
C GLY A 240 -11.88 18.79 5.23
N ALA A 241 -11.05 18.24 4.33
CA ALA A 241 -9.88 17.48 4.75
C ALA A 241 -8.91 18.37 5.55
N LEU A 242 -8.34 17.84 6.62
CA LEU A 242 -7.27 18.50 7.37
C LEU A 242 -6.04 18.75 6.50
N ASN A 243 -5.73 17.81 5.63
CA ASN A 243 -4.76 17.91 4.55
C ASN A 243 -4.94 16.70 3.60
N ALA A 244 -4.28 16.75 2.44
CA ALA A 244 -4.31 15.70 1.43
C ALA A 244 -2.94 15.51 0.76
N ALA A 245 -2.65 14.29 0.32
CA ALA A 245 -1.42 13.95 -0.39
C ALA A 245 -1.64 12.76 -1.34
N MET A 246 -0.75 12.61 -2.31
CA MET A 246 -0.70 11.44 -3.18
C MET A 246 -0.05 10.25 -2.43
N SER A 247 -0.57 9.04 -2.62
CA SER A 247 -0.01 7.82 -2.02
C SER A 247 0.99 7.15 -2.97
N GLY A 248 2.19 6.85 -2.48
CA GLY A 248 3.21 6.14 -3.25
C GLY A 248 3.55 6.87 -4.55
N SER A 249 3.67 6.12 -5.65
CA SER A 249 3.81 6.66 -7.00
C SER A 249 2.48 7.13 -7.63
N GLY A 250 1.42 7.17 -6.85
CA GLY A 250 0.12 7.64 -7.29
C GLY A 250 -0.64 6.65 -8.19
N PRO A 251 -1.70 7.14 -8.87
CA PRO A 251 -2.23 8.50 -8.79
C PRO A 251 -3.23 8.74 -7.66
N THR A 252 -3.48 7.76 -6.78
CA THR A 252 -4.46 7.94 -5.69
C THR A 252 -4.03 9.08 -4.77
N VAL A 253 -4.96 10.00 -4.55
CA VAL A 253 -4.86 11.05 -3.54
C VAL A 253 -5.71 10.63 -2.34
N PHE A 254 -5.19 10.85 -1.14
CA PHE A 254 -5.95 10.66 0.09
C PHE A 254 -6.05 11.95 0.89
N GLY A 255 -7.20 12.14 1.55
CA GLY A 255 -7.43 13.24 2.49
C GLY A 255 -7.74 12.70 3.88
N ILE A 256 -7.21 13.33 4.92
CA ILE A 256 -7.48 13.01 6.32
C ILE A 256 -8.60 13.91 6.84
N PHE A 257 -9.62 13.31 7.44
CA PHE A 257 -10.77 13.99 8.03
C PHE A 257 -10.91 13.63 9.51
N ARG A 258 -11.27 14.59 10.34
CA ARG A 258 -11.59 14.33 11.75
C ARG A 258 -12.96 13.67 11.88
N GLU A 259 -13.96 14.21 11.16
CA GLU A 259 -15.35 13.83 11.32
C GLU A 259 -15.84 12.91 10.21
N LYS A 260 -16.57 11.84 10.60
CA LYS A 260 -17.15 10.88 9.66
C LYS A 260 -18.10 11.56 8.66
N THR A 261 -18.89 12.50 9.14
CA THR A 261 -19.91 13.19 8.33
C THR A 261 -19.27 13.98 7.19
N ALA A 262 -18.18 14.72 7.48
CA ALA A 262 -17.42 15.46 6.48
C ALA A 262 -16.75 14.49 5.46
N ALA A 263 -16.10 13.43 5.95
CA ALA A 263 -15.47 12.43 5.10
C ALA A 263 -16.48 11.73 4.17
N LYS A 264 -17.66 11.38 4.69
CA LYS A 264 -18.72 10.75 3.89
C LYS A 264 -19.30 11.69 2.85
N ALA A 265 -19.47 12.96 3.18
CA ALA A 265 -19.89 13.99 2.21
C ALA A 265 -18.84 14.17 1.10
N ALA A 266 -17.56 14.20 1.46
CA ALA A 266 -16.45 14.29 0.52
C ALA A 266 -16.39 13.05 -0.40
N GLU A 267 -16.50 11.84 0.14
CA GLU A 267 -16.59 10.62 -0.66
C GLU A 267 -17.74 10.69 -1.68
N THR A 268 -18.93 11.09 -1.22
CA THR A 268 -20.12 11.18 -2.08
C THR A 268 -19.94 12.20 -3.19
N ALA A 269 -19.38 13.37 -2.88
CA ALA A 269 -19.14 14.43 -3.86
C ALA A 269 -18.09 14.02 -4.90
N LEU A 270 -16.98 13.41 -4.47
CA LEU A 270 -15.90 12.98 -5.36
C LEU A 270 -16.32 11.80 -6.25
N LYS A 271 -17.16 10.89 -5.76
CA LYS A 271 -17.67 9.75 -6.55
C LYS A 271 -18.45 10.16 -7.80
N GLN A 272 -18.99 11.37 -7.85
CA GLN A 272 -19.70 11.87 -9.03
C GLN A 272 -18.76 12.05 -10.23
N CYS A 273 -17.48 12.39 -9.97
CA CYS A 273 -16.47 12.59 -11.01
C CYS A 273 -15.43 11.46 -11.05
N TYR A 274 -15.19 10.81 -9.90
CA TYR A 274 -14.19 9.77 -9.73
C TYR A 274 -14.80 8.52 -9.09
N PRO A 275 -15.29 7.57 -9.90
CA PRO A 275 -15.96 6.35 -9.38
C PRO A 275 -15.11 5.55 -8.38
N GLN A 276 -13.77 5.56 -8.56
CA GLN A 276 -12.83 4.91 -7.66
C GLN A 276 -12.50 5.80 -6.45
N THR A 277 -13.54 6.17 -5.69
CA THR A 277 -13.45 6.92 -4.43
C THR A 277 -13.97 6.06 -3.28
N TYR A 278 -13.22 6.00 -2.18
CA TYR A 278 -13.49 5.10 -1.07
C TYR A 278 -13.34 5.83 0.27
N LEU A 279 -14.21 5.49 1.23
CA LEU A 279 -14.07 5.90 2.62
C LEU A 279 -13.36 4.79 3.40
N ALA A 280 -12.32 5.13 4.12
CA ALA A 280 -11.51 4.20 4.88
C ALA A 280 -11.18 4.73 6.29
N LYS A 281 -10.64 3.85 7.12
CA LYS A 281 -10.03 4.16 8.42
C LYS A 281 -8.60 3.64 8.48
N PRO A 282 -7.76 4.18 9.37
CA PRO A 282 -6.51 3.52 9.74
C PRO A 282 -6.76 2.11 10.26
N VAL A 283 -5.87 1.19 9.92
CA VAL A 283 -5.85 -0.18 10.45
C VAL A 283 -4.56 -0.37 11.23
N GLY A 284 -4.66 -1.02 12.39
CA GLY A 284 -3.51 -1.35 13.23
C GLY A 284 -2.68 -2.52 12.69
N GLU A 285 -1.81 -3.07 13.54
CA GLU A 285 -1.00 -4.23 13.20
C GLU A 285 -1.85 -5.44 12.82
N LEU A 286 -1.36 -6.25 11.89
CA LEU A 286 -2.06 -7.40 11.32
C LEU A 286 -1.55 -8.74 11.86
N VAL A 287 -0.37 -8.76 12.49
CA VAL A 287 0.32 -9.94 13.05
C VAL A 287 0.98 -9.63 14.38
#